data_4f679f9a23c59d7f5797155861c63cdf
#
_entry.id   4f679f9a23c59d7f5797155861c63cdf
#
_cell.length_a   1.000
_cell.length_b   1.000
_cell.length_c   1.000
_cell.angle_alpha   90.00
_cell.angle_beta   90.00
_cell.angle_gamma   90.00
#
_symmetry.space_group_name_H-M   'P 1'
#
loop_
_entity.id
_entity.type
_entity.pdbx_description
1 polymer ?
#
loop_
_entity_poly.entity_id
_entity_poly.type
_entity_poly.pdbx_seq_one_letter_code
_entity_poly.pdbx_strand_id
1 'polypeptide(L)'
;KKEKEGENMNCIDKVHIYVEAGKGGDGVVAFRREAYVPKGGPAGGDGGKGGSIIFEATTSLSTLLDFRYHREYKAKNGGQGMAKKMHGADGADMILKVPVGTVIYDEDSGRVLADLTQDKQRAIIAKGGRGGRGNARFATSRNPAPTICEHGEPGEKYNLICELKLLADVGLVGFPSVGKSTLLSVVTRARPEIADYHFTTIVPNLGVAQSKDGRSFVMADLPGLIEGASQGKGLGHQFLRHIERCRVIVHVIDMGGSEGRDPYEDYLAINKELGEYKYRLLERPQIIVANKMDEPEAEENLKRFKEQLGEDIPVFPVIALIQEGVDMVLYAIADLLDRTPSFASQDEEVENTVLYTYQKPDEIGFEIHNMGNGQWHVTGERVEKIVQMASLGSDDGIKRFAQKMRHIGLDDALRVAGVQAGDTVSIL
;
A
#
# COMPACT_ATOMS: atom_id res chain seq x y z
N LYS A 1 14.65 -22.50 31.55
CA LYS A 1 14.64 -23.21 30.25
C LYS A 1 13.69 -22.42 29.37
N LYS A 2 14.21 -21.46 28.59
CA LYS A 2 13.49 -20.76 27.54
C LYS A 2 13.69 -21.60 26.29
N GLU A 3 12.61 -22.16 25.80
CA GLU A 3 12.56 -22.77 24.49
C GLU A 3 12.83 -21.66 23.46
N LYS A 4 13.85 -21.88 22.66
CA LYS A 4 14.11 -21.09 21.45
C LYS A 4 13.04 -21.49 20.44
N GLU A 5 12.01 -20.67 20.31
CA GLU A 5 11.14 -20.71 19.13
C GLU A 5 12.01 -20.46 17.90
N GLY A 6 12.09 -21.46 17.04
CA GLY A 6 12.74 -21.34 15.74
C GLY A 6 12.02 -20.27 14.93
N GLU A 7 12.75 -19.24 14.55
CA GLU A 7 12.26 -18.20 13.63
C GLU A 7 11.92 -18.86 12.30
N ASN A 8 10.65 -19.19 12.11
CA ASN A 8 10.10 -19.39 10.78
C ASN A 8 10.25 -18.08 10.02
N MET A 9 11.00 -18.13 8.94
CA MET A 9 11.12 -17.04 7.97
C MET A 9 9.81 -16.98 7.16
N ASN A 10 8.74 -16.53 7.85
CA ASN A 10 7.43 -16.34 7.22
C ASN A 10 7.52 -15.14 6.27
N CYS A 11 7.07 -15.29 5.05
CA CYS A 11 6.73 -14.18 4.17
C CYS A 11 5.79 -13.26 4.94
N ILE A 12 6.23 -12.03 5.24
CA ILE A 12 5.41 -11.12 6.04
C ILE A 12 4.53 -10.37 5.07
N ASP A 13 3.29 -10.83 4.99
CA ASP A 13 2.29 -10.26 4.11
C ASP A 13 1.53 -9.11 4.77
N LYS A 14 1.64 -8.99 6.11
CA LYS A 14 0.91 -7.98 6.88
C LYS A 14 1.76 -7.42 8.01
N VAL A 15 1.88 -6.09 8.08
CA VAL A 15 2.62 -5.37 9.12
C VAL A 15 1.82 -4.20 9.65
N HIS A 16 1.95 -3.94 10.96
CA HIS A 16 1.36 -2.80 11.64
C HIS A 16 2.45 -1.78 11.90
N ILE A 17 2.23 -0.53 11.48
CA ILE A 17 3.17 0.56 11.66
C ILE A 17 2.46 1.84 12.09
N TYR A 18 3.16 2.67 12.84
CA TYR A 18 2.72 4.01 13.20
C TYR A 18 3.46 5.04 12.35
N VAL A 19 2.72 5.96 11.76
CA VAL A 19 3.30 7.06 10.98
C VAL A 19 2.86 8.40 11.55
N GLU A 20 3.80 9.34 11.62
CA GLU A 20 3.55 10.69 12.07
C GLU A 20 4.21 11.68 11.10
N ALA A 21 3.40 12.48 10.42
CA ALA A 21 3.89 13.57 9.59
C ALA A 21 4.41 14.71 10.45
N GLY A 22 5.35 15.49 9.91
CA GLY A 22 5.96 16.59 10.63
C GLY A 22 4.96 17.70 10.98
N LYS A 23 5.07 18.26 12.19
CA LYS A 23 4.38 19.49 12.57
C LYS A 23 4.92 20.65 11.75
N GLY A 24 4.09 21.62 11.36
CA GLY A 24 4.54 22.90 10.84
C GLY A 24 5.33 23.68 11.88
N GLY A 25 6.30 24.46 11.44
CA GLY A 25 7.02 25.40 12.32
C GLY A 25 6.13 26.54 12.82
N ASP A 26 6.42 27.07 13.98
CA ASP A 26 5.65 28.18 14.54
C ASP A 26 6.03 29.50 13.84
N GLY A 27 5.06 30.38 13.61
CA GLY A 27 5.30 31.76 13.23
C GLY A 27 5.87 32.55 14.40
N VAL A 28 6.49 33.68 14.13
CA VAL A 28 7.12 34.50 15.16
C VAL A 28 6.56 35.92 15.20
N VAL A 29 6.51 36.51 16.40
CA VAL A 29 6.27 37.94 16.60
C VAL A 29 7.61 38.66 16.66
N ALA A 30 7.90 39.48 15.66
CA ALA A 30 9.09 40.31 15.64
C ALA A 30 8.76 41.69 15.07
N PHE A 31 9.50 42.69 15.50
CA PHE A 31 9.38 44.04 14.99
C PHE A 31 10.72 44.53 14.45
N ARG A 32 10.65 45.34 13.42
CA ARG A 32 11.83 45.94 12.83
C ARG A 32 12.41 46.97 13.82
N ARG A 33 13.67 46.86 14.15
CA ARG A 33 14.42 47.79 14.97
C ARG A 33 15.58 48.32 14.16
N GLU A 34 15.51 49.61 13.82
CA GLU A 34 16.60 50.29 13.10
C GLU A 34 16.96 51.54 13.83
N ALA A 35 18.19 52.05 13.63
CA ALA A 35 18.59 53.33 14.10
C ALA A 35 17.61 54.40 13.59
N TYR A 36 17.14 55.26 14.47
CA TYR A 36 16.16 56.29 14.17
C TYR A 36 14.73 55.88 13.82
N VAL A 37 14.39 54.58 13.89
CA VAL A 37 13.01 54.05 13.69
C VAL A 37 12.59 53.23 14.90
N PRO A 38 12.21 53.89 16.04
CA PRO A 38 11.95 53.18 17.28
C PRO A 38 10.69 52.28 17.26
N LYS A 39 9.77 52.51 16.32
CA LYS A 39 8.56 51.70 16.12
C LYS A 39 8.50 51.15 14.68
N GLY A 40 9.49 50.34 14.31
CA GLY A 40 9.46 49.65 13.03
C GLY A 40 8.28 48.67 12.92
N GLY A 41 7.75 48.48 11.72
CA GLY A 41 6.58 47.63 11.49
C GLY A 41 6.84 46.15 11.81
N PRO A 42 5.80 45.30 11.78
CA PRO A 42 5.89 43.91 12.06
C PRO A 42 6.82 43.19 11.04
N ALA A 43 7.71 42.36 11.53
CA ALA A 43 8.78 41.72 10.79
C ALA A 43 8.95 40.23 11.13
N GLY A 44 7.98 39.61 11.78
CA GLY A 44 8.01 38.18 12.04
C GLY A 44 7.71 37.40 10.80
N GLY A 45 8.54 36.34 10.53
CA GLY A 45 8.38 35.40 9.44
C GLY A 45 7.46 34.25 9.81
N ASP A 46 7.00 33.56 8.79
CA ASP A 46 6.17 32.37 8.94
C ASP A 46 7.05 31.14 9.25
N GLY A 47 6.49 30.12 9.91
CA GLY A 47 7.11 28.82 10.05
C GLY A 47 7.13 28.04 8.73
N GLY A 48 8.05 27.10 8.61
CA GLY A 48 8.11 26.16 7.49
C GLY A 48 7.04 25.07 7.57
N LYS A 49 6.74 24.40 6.48
CA LYS A 49 5.84 23.24 6.47
C LYS A 49 6.51 22.06 7.14
N GLY A 50 5.73 21.15 7.75
CA GLY A 50 6.18 19.83 8.16
C GLY A 50 6.34 18.90 6.96
N GLY A 51 7.24 17.92 7.07
CA GLY A 51 7.41 16.88 6.04
C GLY A 51 6.22 15.90 6.05
N SER A 52 5.86 15.43 4.88
CA SER A 52 4.82 14.40 4.69
C SER A 52 5.42 13.01 4.71
N ILE A 53 4.57 11.98 4.98
CA ILE A 53 4.90 10.56 4.80
C ILE A 53 4.35 10.12 3.46
N ILE A 54 5.26 9.63 2.60
CA ILE A 54 4.98 9.21 1.24
C ILE A 54 5.39 7.75 1.11
N PHE A 55 4.49 6.90 0.62
CA PHE A 55 4.83 5.54 0.24
C PHE A 55 5.14 5.49 -1.25
N GLU A 56 6.20 4.78 -1.61
CA GLU A 56 6.65 4.57 -2.98
C GLU A 56 6.80 3.08 -3.25
N ALA A 57 6.05 2.57 -4.24
CA ALA A 57 6.20 1.20 -4.69
C ALA A 57 7.51 1.00 -5.44
N THR A 58 8.17 -0.14 -5.23
CA THR A 58 9.36 -0.51 -5.97
C THR A 58 9.42 -2.01 -6.25
N THR A 59 9.84 -2.37 -7.45
CA THR A 59 10.11 -3.75 -7.85
C THR A 59 11.38 -4.33 -7.22
N SER A 60 12.24 -3.49 -6.64
CA SER A 60 13.48 -3.94 -5.99
C SER A 60 13.24 -4.58 -4.61
N LEU A 61 12.05 -4.44 -4.04
CA LEU A 61 11.63 -5.07 -2.79
C LEU A 61 10.59 -6.14 -3.07
N SER A 62 10.71 -7.28 -2.39
CA SER A 62 9.77 -8.40 -2.49
C SER A 62 9.02 -8.70 -1.18
N THR A 63 9.38 -8.04 -0.07
CA THR A 63 8.80 -8.30 1.25
C THR A 63 8.64 -7.02 2.06
N LEU A 64 7.77 -7.04 3.07
CA LEU A 64 7.59 -5.98 4.07
C LEU A 64 8.47 -6.18 5.32
N LEU A 65 9.55 -6.97 5.22
CA LEU A 65 10.37 -7.39 6.36
C LEU A 65 10.94 -6.21 7.15
N ASP A 66 11.38 -5.17 6.47
CA ASP A 66 11.98 -3.98 7.12
C ASP A 66 11.00 -3.29 8.07
N PHE A 67 9.71 -3.29 7.73
CA PHE A 67 8.64 -2.70 8.54
C PHE A 67 8.32 -3.51 9.81
N ARG A 68 8.73 -4.77 9.88
CA ARG A 68 8.63 -5.58 11.10
C ARG A 68 9.58 -5.10 12.19
N TYR A 69 10.78 -4.68 11.79
CA TYR A 69 11.82 -4.23 12.73
C TYR A 69 11.66 -2.77 13.12
N HIS A 70 11.21 -1.93 12.18
CA HIS A 70 10.94 -0.52 12.41
C HIS A 70 9.45 -0.26 12.24
N ARG A 71 8.78 0.04 13.34
CA ARG A 71 7.31 0.21 13.36
C ARG A 71 6.87 1.66 13.52
N GLU A 72 7.79 2.57 13.77
CA GLU A 72 7.49 3.99 13.94
C GLU A 72 8.26 4.82 12.93
N TYR A 73 7.52 5.65 12.19
CA TYR A 73 8.09 6.55 11.19
C TYR A 73 7.60 7.97 11.42
N LYS A 74 8.56 8.89 11.64
CA LYS A 74 8.26 10.30 11.91
C LYS A 74 9.00 11.19 10.92
N ALA A 75 8.23 12.00 10.16
CA ALA A 75 8.81 12.99 9.26
C ALA A 75 9.32 14.21 10.03
N LYS A 76 10.18 14.98 9.40
CA LYS A 76 10.79 16.17 10.02
C LYS A 76 9.77 17.29 10.17
N ASN A 77 9.81 17.97 11.33
CA ASN A 77 9.04 19.18 11.56
C ASN A 77 9.57 20.34 10.72
N GLY A 78 8.71 21.29 10.42
CA GLY A 78 9.09 22.57 9.84
C GLY A 78 9.86 23.44 10.84
N GLY A 79 10.78 24.23 10.32
CA GLY A 79 11.54 25.21 11.12
C GLY A 79 10.68 26.37 11.57
N GLN A 80 11.00 26.95 12.74
CA GLN A 80 10.33 28.16 13.25
C GLN A 80 10.66 29.37 12.36
N GLY A 81 9.69 30.26 12.18
CA GLY A 81 9.90 31.55 11.54
C GLY A 81 10.93 32.40 12.30
N MET A 82 11.56 33.34 11.65
CA MET A 82 12.56 34.20 12.22
C MET A 82 12.21 35.70 12.02
N ALA A 83 12.95 36.57 12.70
CA ALA A 83 12.84 38.00 12.47
C ALA A 83 13.20 38.38 11.02
N LYS A 84 12.96 39.64 10.63
CA LYS A 84 13.21 40.16 9.28
C LYS A 84 12.42 39.49 8.18
N LYS A 85 11.23 38.95 8.48
CA LYS A 85 10.33 38.21 7.57
C LYS A 85 10.97 36.94 6.99
N MET A 86 11.97 36.36 7.63
CA MET A 86 12.56 35.10 7.18
C MET A 86 11.66 33.93 7.57
N HIS A 87 11.33 33.12 6.60
CA HIS A 87 10.55 31.91 6.79
C HIS A 87 11.39 30.79 7.39
N GLY A 88 10.78 29.92 8.17
CA GLY A 88 11.39 28.69 8.63
C GLY A 88 11.60 27.72 7.46
N ALA A 89 12.62 26.86 7.56
CA ALA A 89 12.86 25.82 6.56
C ALA A 89 11.73 24.79 6.59
N ASP A 90 11.34 24.29 5.43
CA ASP A 90 10.38 23.19 5.34
C ASP A 90 11.01 21.87 5.82
N GLY A 91 10.24 21.05 6.50
CA GLY A 91 10.62 19.69 6.88
C GLY A 91 10.71 18.82 5.64
N ALA A 92 11.73 17.97 5.58
CA ALA A 92 11.87 17.02 4.48
C ALA A 92 10.78 15.94 4.56
N ASP A 93 10.20 15.59 3.41
CA ASP A 93 9.30 14.45 3.29
C ASP A 93 10.05 13.14 3.57
N MET A 94 9.35 12.18 4.17
CA MET A 94 9.84 10.84 4.40
C MET A 94 9.23 9.89 3.37
N ILE A 95 10.08 9.28 2.54
CA ILE A 95 9.66 8.32 1.54
C ILE A 95 9.90 6.91 2.09
N LEU A 96 8.83 6.12 2.23
CA LEU A 96 8.85 4.73 2.63
C LEU A 96 8.67 3.85 1.40
N LYS A 97 9.68 3.04 1.10
CA LYS A 97 9.65 2.14 -0.05
C LYS A 97 8.98 0.84 0.33
N VAL A 98 8.03 0.39 -0.48
CA VAL A 98 7.27 -0.85 -0.31
C VAL A 98 7.28 -1.66 -1.60
N PRO A 99 7.09 -2.98 -1.54
CA PRO A 99 6.90 -3.80 -2.73
C PRO A 99 5.69 -3.35 -3.55
N VAL A 100 5.74 -3.59 -4.85
CA VAL A 100 4.57 -3.46 -5.73
C VAL A 100 3.49 -4.44 -5.29
N GLY A 101 2.22 -3.99 -5.24
CA GLY A 101 1.09 -4.77 -4.74
C GLY A 101 0.81 -4.59 -3.25
N THR A 102 1.45 -3.59 -2.61
CA THR A 102 1.16 -3.24 -1.21
C THR A 102 -0.09 -2.40 -1.11
N VAL A 103 -1.03 -2.84 -0.28
CA VAL A 103 -2.24 -2.09 0.10
C VAL A 103 -2.06 -1.55 1.50
N ILE A 104 -2.41 -0.29 1.68
CA ILE A 104 -2.25 0.44 2.94
C ILE A 104 -3.64 0.76 3.48
N TYR A 105 -3.92 0.30 4.69
CA TYR A 105 -5.16 0.53 5.41
C TYR A 105 -4.91 1.41 6.62
N ASP A 106 -5.87 2.24 6.94
CA ASP A 106 -5.99 2.87 8.26
C ASP A 106 -6.54 1.84 9.25
N GLU A 107 -5.79 1.54 10.31
CA GLU A 107 -6.16 0.52 11.29
C GLU A 107 -7.43 0.91 12.07
N ASP A 108 -7.61 2.19 12.36
CA ASP A 108 -8.69 2.69 13.19
C ASP A 108 -10.04 2.69 12.42
N SER A 109 -10.03 3.06 11.14
CA SER A 109 -11.23 3.12 10.30
C SER A 109 -11.44 1.91 9.40
N GLY A 110 -10.42 1.06 9.22
CA GLY A 110 -10.41 -0.08 8.29
C GLY A 110 -10.46 0.33 6.81
N ARG A 111 -10.29 1.61 6.48
CA ARG A 111 -10.36 2.12 5.10
C ARG A 111 -9.06 1.93 4.36
N VAL A 112 -9.14 1.66 3.05
CA VAL A 112 -7.99 1.66 2.16
C VAL A 112 -7.55 3.10 1.92
N LEU A 113 -6.30 3.42 2.27
CA LEU A 113 -5.68 4.72 2.02
C LEU A 113 -4.94 4.74 0.69
N ALA A 114 -4.31 3.64 0.30
CA ALA A 114 -3.65 3.49 -0.98
C ALA A 114 -3.55 2.02 -1.40
N ASP A 115 -3.55 1.78 -2.72
CA ASP A 115 -3.21 0.51 -3.36
C ASP A 115 -2.09 0.79 -4.37
N LEU A 116 -0.90 0.25 -4.12
CA LEU A 116 0.31 0.55 -4.87
C LEU A 116 0.63 -0.61 -5.83
N THR A 117 0.08 -0.54 -7.03
CA THR A 117 0.11 -1.60 -8.03
C THR A 117 1.21 -1.45 -9.08
N GLN A 118 1.79 -0.25 -9.23
CA GLN A 118 2.78 0.06 -10.26
C GLN A 118 4.12 0.47 -9.66
N ASP A 119 5.23 0.13 -10.35
CA ASP A 119 6.56 0.59 -9.94
C ASP A 119 6.66 2.12 -9.95
N LYS A 120 7.31 2.68 -8.92
CA LYS A 120 7.45 4.12 -8.68
C LYS A 120 6.14 4.87 -8.43
N GLN A 121 5.03 4.18 -8.29
CA GLN A 121 3.78 4.80 -7.85
C GLN A 121 3.95 5.34 -6.43
N ARG A 122 3.47 6.57 -6.20
CA ARG A 122 3.58 7.27 -4.92
C ARG A 122 2.20 7.62 -4.38
N ALA A 123 2.05 7.47 -3.06
CA ALA A 123 0.86 7.92 -2.34
C ALA A 123 1.28 8.72 -1.09
N ILE A 124 0.68 9.88 -0.90
CA ILE A 124 0.85 10.68 0.32
C ILE A 124 -0.16 10.14 1.34
N ILE A 125 0.34 9.45 2.37
CA ILE A 125 -0.51 8.82 3.39
C ILE A 125 -0.77 9.77 4.55
N ALA A 126 0.26 10.48 5.02
CA ALA A 126 0.10 11.47 6.09
C ALA A 126 0.69 12.81 5.65
N LYS A 127 -0.12 13.85 5.68
CA LYS A 127 0.29 15.20 5.27
C LYS A 127 0.98 15.94 6.41
N GLY A 128 2.09 16.60 6.08
CA GLY A 128 2.76 17.50 6.98
C GLY A 128 1.91 18.73 7.29
N GLY A 129 2.00 19.21 8.53
CA GLY A 129 1.30 20.38 8.99
C GLY A 129 1.78 21.66 8.31
N ARG A 130 0.88 22.61 8.10
CA ARG A 130 1.18 23.94 7.58
C ARG A 130 1.96 24.75 8.60
N GLY A 131 2.97 25.51 8.16
CA GLY A 131 3.65 26.49 9.01
C GLY A 131 2.74 27.59 9.51
N GLY A 132 2.91 27.98 10.78
CA GLY A 132 2.19 29.07 11.41
C GLY A 132 2.59 30.41 10.80
N ARG A 133 1.66 31.38 10.75
CA ARG A 133 1.92 32.69 10.19
C ARG A 133 2.59 33.59 11.23
N GLY A 134 3.61 34.33 10.81
CA GLY A 134 4.23 35.38 11.61
C GLY A 134 3.40 36.67 11.68
N ASN A 135 3.74 37.56 12.62
CA ASN A 135 2.96 38.79 12.85
C ASN A 135 2.92 39.72 11.62
N ALA A 136 3.89 39.64 10.73
CA ALA A 136 3.90 40.44 9.50
C ALA A 136 2.67 40.18 8.60
N ARG A 137 2.07 38.96 8.67
CA ARG A 137 0.87 38.59 7.90
C ARG A 137 -0.44 39.13 8.49
N PHE A 138 -0.41 39.63 9.72
CA PHE A 138 -1.59 40.13 10.45
C PHE A 138 -1.68 41.65 10.50
N ALA A 139 -0.73 42.32 9.88
CA ALA A 139 -0.76 43.78 9.80
C ALA A 139 -1.93 44.27 8.92
N THR A 140 -2.72 45.16 9.48
CA THR A 140 -3.83 45.82 8.80
C THR A 140 -3.77 47.33 9.06
N SER A 141 -4.53 48.13 8.30
CA SER A 141 -4.65 49.59 8.54
C SER A 141 -5.19 49.91 9.94
N ARG A 142 -6.01 49.03 10.54
CA ARG A 142 -6.57 49.19 11.90
C ARG A 142 -5.62 48.71 12.98
N ASN A 143 -4.78 47.70 12.66
CA ASN A 143 -3.74 47.18 13.57
C ASN A 143 -2.43 47.08 12.82
N PRO A 144 -1.63 48.15 12.71
CA PRO A 144 -0.37 48.16 11.96
C PRO A 144 0.77 47.47 12.68
N ALA A 145 0.64 47.12 13.95
CA ALA A 145 1.68 46.50 14.78
C ALA A 145 1.13 45.29 15.58
N PRO A 146 0.62 44.25 14.90
CA PRO A 146 0.01 43.11 15.58
C PRO A 146 1.04 42.33 16.42
N THR A 147 0.62 41.90 17.59
CA THR A 147 1.41 41.09 18.54
C THR A 147 0.98 39.62 18.52
N ILE A 148 0.46 39.15 17.39
CA ILE A 148 -0.06 37.81 17.20
C ILE A 148 0.76 37.04 16.18
N CYS A 149 0.98 35.76 16.43
CA CYS A 149 1.42 34.77 15.45
C CYS A 149 0.54 33.50 15.55
N GLU A 150 0.67 32.60 14.61
CA GLU A 150 0.06 31.28 14.66
C GLU A 150 1.13 30.24 14.99
N HIS A 151 0.77 29.22 15.76
CA HIS A 151 1.59 28.01 15.90
C HIS A 151 1.47 27.19 14.63
N GLY A 152 2.46 26.34 14.37
CA GLY A 152 2.43 25.39 13.28
C GLY A 152 1.30 24.38 13.48
N GLU A 153 0.70 24.01 12.38
CA GLU A 153 -0.32 22.98 12.31
C GLU A 153 0.28 21.62 12.66
N PRO A 154 -0.38 20.76 13.47
CA PRO A 154 0.08 19.40 13.70
C PRO A 154 0.08 18.61 12.39
N GLY A 155 1.04 17.71 12.20
CA GLY A 155 1.03 16.74 11.13
C GLY A 155 0.00 15.65 11.38
N GLU A 156 -0.46 15.01 10.31
CA GLU A 156 -1.36 13.88 10.41
C GLU A 156 -0.66 12.66 10.99
N LYS A 157 -1.42 11.82 11.71
CA LYS A 157 -0.94 10.61 12.38
C LYS A 157 -1.89 9.47 12.07
N TYR A 158 -1.33 8.30 11.79
CA TYR A 158 -2.10 7.10 11.50
C TYR A 158 -1.43 5.86 12.08
N ASN A 159 -2.25 4.95 12.59
CA ASN A 159 -1.91 3.54 12.74
C ASN A 159 -2.25 2.85 11.42
N LEU A 160 -1.27 2.27 10.77
CA LEU A 160 -1.43 1.69 9.45
C LEU A 160 -1.24 0.19 9.47
N ILE A 161 -2.03 -0.48 8.66
CA ILE A 161 -1.82 -1.86 8.28
C ILE A 161 -1.34 -1.85 6.84
N CYS A 162 -0.09 -2.27 6.60
CA CYS A 162 0.41 -2.52 5.26
C CYS A 162 0.28 -4.02 4.98
N GLU A 163 -0.47 -4.37 3.95
CA GLU A 163 -0.71 -5.73 3.49
C GLU A 163 -0.15 -5.88 2.08
N LEU A 164 0.79 -6.81 1.93
CA LEU A 164 1.33 -7.16 0.62
C LEU A 164 0.42 -8.22 -0.01
N LYS A 165 -0.30 -7.84 -1.04
CA LYS A 165 -1.00 -8.81 -1.88
C LYS A 165 0.04 -9.46 -2.78
N LEU A 166 0.51 -10.63 -2.38
CA LEU A 166 1.41 -11.43 -3.20
C LEU A 166 0.71 -11.74 -4.53
N LEU A 167 1.20 -11.11 -5.57
CA LEU A 167 0.74 -11.34 -6.92
C LEU A 167 1.66 -12.40 -7.52
N ALA A 168 1.10 -13.51 -7.98
CA ALA A 168 1.90 -14.50 -8.68
C ALA A 168 2.37 -13.93 -10.02
N ASP A 169 3.67 -13.97 -10.26
CA ASP A 169 4.26 -13.67 -11.56
C ASP A 169 4.00 -14.81 -12.56
N VAL A 170 3.94 -16.04 -12.03
CA VAL A 170 3.85 -17.29 -12.78
C VAL A 170 2.68 -18.13 -12.29
N GLY A 171 1.80 -18.53 -13.19
CA GLY A 171 0.70 -19.45 -12.91
C GLY A 171 1.04 -20.87 -13.37
N LEU A 172 0.95 -21.85 -12.45
CA LEU A 172 1.03 -23.28 -12.78
C LEU A 172 -0.35 -23.79 -13.17
N VAL A 173 -0.48 -24.34 -14.36
CA VAL A 173 -1.71 -24.96 -14.85
C VAL A 173 -1.45 -26.40 -15.24
N GLY A 174 -2.47 -27.22 -15.18
CA GLY A 174 -2.35 -28.66 -15.51
C GLY A 174 -3.42 -29.47 -14.81
N PHE A 175 -3.69 -30.67 -15.26
CA PHE A 175 -4.65 -31.60 -14.66
C PHE A 175 -4.30 -31.97 -13.21
N PRO A 176 -5.23 -32.47 -12.41
CA PRO A 176 -4.92 -33.05 -11.11
C PRO A 176 -3.84 -34.14 -11.25
N SER A 177 -3.04 -34.36 -10.23
CA SER A 177 -2.02 -35.40 -10.13
C SER A 177 -0.84 -35.34 -11.14
N VAL A 178 -0.75 -34.31 -12.00
CA VAL A 178 0.40 -34.14 -12.94
C VAL A 178 1.68 -33.67 -12.23
N GLY A 179 1.60 -33.30 -10.94
CA GLY A 179 2.76 -32.91 -10.13
C GLY A 179 2.98 -31.39 -9.96
N LYS A 180 1.97 -30.53 -10.19
CA LYS A 180 2.05 -29.06 -9.97
C LYS A 180 2.51 -28.70 -8.57
N SER A 181 1.80 -29.19 -7.56
CA SER A 181 2.10 -28.90 -6.16
C SER A 181 3.45 -29.49 -5.73
N THR A 182 3.87 -30.62 -6.30
CA THR A 182 5.21 -31.20 -6.11
C THR A 182 6.26 -30.28 -6.72
N LEU A 183 6.07 -29.84 -7.96
CA LEU A 183 6.99 -28.89 -8.60
C LEU A 183 7.10 -27.61 -7.79
N LEU A 184 5.97 -27.03 -7.35
CA LEU A 184 5.96 -25.82 -6.51
C LEU A 184 6.73 -26.04 -5.20
N SER A 185 6.53 -27.16 -4.51
CA SER A 185 7.20 -27.45 -3.24
C SER A 185 8.71 -27.64 -3.41
N VAL A 186 9.14 -28.15 -4.54
CA VAL A 186 10.55 -28.41 -4.87
C VAL A 186 11.30 -27.11 -5.21
N VAL A 187 10.67 -26.21 -5.95
CA VAL A 187 11.29 -24.94 -6.39
C VAL A 187 11.24 -23.85 -5.32
N THR A 188 10.40 -24.02 -4.32
CA THR A 188 10.20 -23.04 -3.26
C THR A 188 11.21 -23.26 -2.14
N ARG A 189 11.99 -22.24 -1.77
CA ARG A 189 12.97 -22.30 -0.67
C ARG A 189 12.33 -22.43 0.72
N ALA A 190 11.15 -21.89 0.90
CA ALA A 190 10.31 -22.07 2.08
C ALA A 190 9.17 -23.03 1.74
N ARG A 191 8.55 -23.67 2.73
CA ARG A 191 7.34 -24.45 2.48
C ARG A 191 6.33 -23.57 1.77
N PRO A 192 5.66 -24.05 0.69
CA PRO A 192 4.59 -23.32 0.06
C PRO A 192 3.58 -22.87 1.12
N GLU A 193 3.29 -21.59 1.17
CA GLU A 193 2.30 -21.06 2.11
C GLU A 193 0.92 -21.13 1.46
N ILE A 194 -0.04 -21.58 2.25
CA ILE A 194 -1.45 -21.51 1.90
C ILE A 194 -1.84 -20.05 2.15
N ALA A 195 -2.04 -19.29 1.08
CA ALA A 195 -2.50 -17.92 1.20
C ALA A 195 -3.99 -17.91 1.56
N ASP A 196 -4.30 -17.70 2.84
CA ASP A 196 -5.67 -17.65 3.34
C ASP A 196 -6.31 -16.29 2.99
N TYR A 197 -6.82 -16.21 1.77
CA TYR A 197 -7.62 -15.06 1.34
C TYR A 197 -9.05 -15.25 1.85
N HIS A 198 -9.49 -14.46 2.81
CA HIS A 198 -10.83 -14.49 3.45
C HIS A 198 -12.02 -14.46 2.46
N PHE A 199 -11.77 -14.35 1.17
CA PHE A 199 -12.78 -14.20 0.11
C PHE A 199 -12.68 -15.25 -1.00
N THR A 200 -11.79 -16.25 -0.90
CA THR A 200 -11.66 -17.32 -1.90
C THR A 200 -12.15 -18.66 -1.38
N THR A 201 -13.00 -19.32 -2.17
CA THR A 201 -13.46 -20.71 -1.89
C THR A 201 -12.37 -21.74 -2.16
N ILE A 202 -11.38 -21.37 -2.98
CA ILE A 202 -10.23 -22.20 -3.36
C ILE A 202 -8.97 -21.36 -3.05
N VAL A 203 -8.13 -21.88 -2.18
CA VAL A 203 -6.91 -21.23 -1.72
C VAL A 203 -5.75 -21.66 -2.60
N PRO A 204 -5.10 -20.74 -3.35
CA PRO A 204 -3.92 -21.09 -4.15
C PRO A 204 -2.72 -21.33 -3.24
N ASN A 205 -1.90 -22.33 -3.58
CA ASN A 205 -0.60 -22.48 -2.96
C ASN A 205 0.38 -21.53 -3.67
N LEU A 206 1.00 -20.63 -2.89
CA LEU A 206 2.01 -19.70 -3.39
C LEU A 206 3.39 -20.13 -2.95
N GLY A 207 4.38 -19.89 -3.79
CA GLY A 207 5.76 -20.13 -3.45
C GLY A 207 6.71 -19.16 -4.14
N VAL A 208 7.74 -18.72 -3.41
CA VAL A 208 8.82 -17.90 -3.98
C VAL A 208 9.89 -18.83 -4.52
N ALA A 209 10.04 -18.86 -5.83
CA ALA A 209 11.10 -19.59 -6.52
C ALA A 209 12.28 -18.65 -6.79
N GLN A 210 13.48 -19.22 -6.78
CA GLN A 210 14.70 -18.49 -7.13
C GLN A 210 15.54 -19.32 -8.10
N SER A 211 15.91 -18.72 -9.22
CA SER A 211 16.89 -19.30 -10.13
C SER A 211 18.31 -19.22 -9.55
N LYS A 212 19.24 -20.05 -10.02
CA LYS A 212 20.62 -20.09 -9.53
C LYS A 212 21.41 -18.80 -9.79
N ASP A 213 20.95 -17.98 -10.74
CA ASP A 213 21.53 -16.66 -11.04
C ASP A 213 21.03 -15.55 -10.09
N GLY A 214 20.16 -15.90 -9.13
CA GLY A 214 19.69 -15.01 -8.07
C GLY A 214 18.36 -14.30 -8.36
N ARG A 215 17.77 -14.45 -9.57
CA ARG A 215 16.47 -13.88 -9.91
C ARG A 215 15.37 -14.62 -9.14
N SER A 216 14.45 -13.88 -8.52
CA SER A 216 13.35 -14.43 -7.73
C SER A 216 12.01 -14.00 -8.29
N PHE A 217 11.03 -14.90 -8.25
CA PHE A 217 9.66 -14.65 -8.70
C PHE A 217 8.67 -15.49 -7.92
N VAL A 218 7.40 -15.07 -7.91
CA VAL A 218 6.33 -15.76 -7.18
C VAL A 218 5.58 -16.68 -8.14
N MET A 219 5.45 -17.95 -7.76
CA MET A 219 4.68 -18.97 -8.50
C MET A 219 3.41 -19.31 -7.71
N ALA A 220 2.30 -19.46 -8.43
CA ALA A 220 1.03 -19.93 -7.87
C ALA A 220 0.61 -21.25 -8.51
N ASP A 221 0.24 -22.22 -7.69
CA ASP A 221 -0.55 -23.36 -8.15
C ASP A 221 -2.00 -22.91 -8.32
N LEU A 222 -2.53 -23.05 -9.54
CA LEU A 222 -3.88 -22.63 -9.90
C LEU A 222 -4.81 -23.85 -9.92
N PRO A 223 -5.28 -24.32 -8.75
CA PRO A 223 -6.19 -25.47 -8.69
C PRO A 223 -7.57 -25.07 -9.19
N GLY A 224 -8.28 -26.04 -9.81
CA GLY A 224 -9.69 -25.84 -10.18
C GLY A 224 -9.95 -25.11 -11.50
N LEU A 225 -8.92 -24.88 -12.34
CA LEU A 225 -9.13 -24.43 -13.72
C LEU A 225 -9.87 -25.48 -14.60
N ILE A 226 -9.89 -26.74 -14.16
CA ILE A 226 -10.28 -27.89 -15.00
C ILE A 226 -11.67 -28.45 -14.72
N GLU A 227 -12.33 -28.13 -13.60
CA GLU A 227 -13.64 -28.69 -13.26
C GLU A 227 -14.76 -27.64 -13.27
N GLY A 228 -15.20 -27.25 -14.47
CA GLY A 228 -16.44 -26.45 -14.63
C GLY A 228 -16.36 -25.01 -14.18
N ALA A 229 -15.17 -24.44 -14.11
CA ALA A 229 -14.96 -23.03 -13.75
C ALA A 229 -15.61 -22.06 -14.74
N SER A 230 -15.69 -22.42 -16.02
CA SER A 230 -16.39 -21.68 -17.08
C SER A 230 -17.90 -21.58 -16.85
N GLN A 231 -18.50 -22.51 -16.07
CA GLN A 231 -19.94 -22.54 -15.78
C GLN A 231 -20.36 -21.71 -14.54
N GLY A 232 -19.45 -20.92 -13.96
CA GLY A 232 -19.78 -19.98 -12.87
C GLY A 232 -20.07 -20.63 -11.50
N LYS A 233 -19.81 -21.92 -11.34
CA LYS A 233 -19.98 -22.63 -10.06
C LYS A 233 -18.64 -22.76 -9.34
N GLY A 234 -18.20 -21.73 -8.60
CA GLY A 234 -17.23 -21.94 -7.53
C GLY A 234 -15.96 -21.13 -7.50
N LEU A 235 -15.50 -20.50 -8.59
CA LEU A 235 -14.33 -19.60 -8.53
C LEU A 235 -14.82 -18.16 -8.34
N GLY A 236 -14.59 -17.59 -7.16
CA GLY A 236 -14.95 -16.19 -6.90
C GLY A 236 -14.25 -15.23 -7.88
N HIS A 237 -14.95 -14.19 -8.34
CA HIS A 237 -14.41 -13.15 -9.24
C HIS A 237 -13.07 -12.56 -8.78
N GLN A 238 -12.77 -12.63 -7.49
CA GLN A 238 -11.52 -12.12 -6.91
C GLN A 238 -10.34 -13.06 -7.13
N PHE A 239 -10.55 -14.38 -7.13
CA PHE A 239 -9.50 -15.36 -7.47
C PHE A 239 -9.07 -15.22 -8.94
N LEU A 240 -10.02 -14.96 -9.83
CA LEU A 240 -9.75 -14.74 -11.25
C LEU A 240 -8.90 -13.48 -11.49
N ARG A 241 -9.04 -12.42 -10.66
CA ARG A 241 -8.18 -11.23 -10.72
C ARG A 241 -6.72 -11.53 -10.37
N HIS A 242 -6.45 -12.51 -9.50
CA HIS A 242 -5.06 -12.90 -9.18
C HIS A 242 -4.40 -13.66 -10.33
N ILE A 243 -5.17 -14.47 -11.06
CA ILE A 243 -4.70 -15.17 -12.28
C ILE A 243 -4.44 -14.15 -13.40
N GLU A 244 -5.26 -13.13 -13.51
CA GLU A 244 -5.12 -12.05 -14.50
C GLU A 244 -3.75 -11.38 -14.45
N ARG A 245 -3.12 -11.34 -13.29
CA ARG A 245 -1.82 -10.70 -13.09
C ARG A 245 -0.62 -11.59 -13.37
N CYS A 246 -0.80 -12.92 -13.54
CA CYS A 246 0.28 -13.82 -13.95
C CYS A 246 0.83 -13.39 -15.31
N ARG A 247 2.13 -13.21 -15.39
CA ARG A 247 2.84 -12.77 -16.61
C ARG A 247 3.23 -13.94 -17.51
N VAL A 248 3.49 -15.09 -16.91
CA VAL A 248 3.89 -16.32 -17.57
C VAL A 248 3.03 -17.47 -17.10
N ILE A 249 2.62 -18.35 -18.01
CA ILE A 249 1.91 -19.58 -17.70
C ILE A 249 2.85 -20.76 -17.86
N VAL A 250 2.92 -21.60 -16.85
CA VAL A 250 3.67 -22.87 -16.87
C VAL A 250 2.67 -24.02 -16.89
N HIS A 251 2.60 -24.70 -18.01
CA HIS A 251 1.72 -25.82 -18.22
C HIS A 251 2.44 -27.12 -17.85
N VAL A 252 2.01 -27.75 -16.77
CA VAL A 252 2.60 -29.04 -16.30
C VAL A 252 1.79 -30.21 -16.85
N ILE A 253 2.45 -31.08 -17.56
CA ILE A 253 1.83 -32.25 -18.25
C ILE A 253 2.51 -33.51 -17.76
N ASP A 254 1.70 -34.55 -17.50
CA ASP A 254 2.15 -35.90 -17.15
C ASP A 254 2.51 -36.68 -18.41
N MET A 255 3.80 -36.90 -18.65
CA MET A 255 4.26 -37.69 -19.80
C MET A 255 4.20 -39.19 -19.55
N GLY A 256 4.11 -39.63 -18.30
CA GLY A 256 3.96 -41.05 -17.97
C GLY A 256 2.59 -41.64 -18.28
N GLY A 257 1.58 -40.77 -18.50
CA GLY A 257 0.22 -41.25 -18.77
C GLY A 257 -0.38 -42.04 -17.60
N SER A 258 0.04 -41.74 -16.38
CA SER A 258 -0.27 -42.52 -15.17
C SER A 258 -1.77 -42.66 -14.88
N GLU A 259 -2.63 -41.81 -15.45
CA GLU A 259 -4.09 -41.92 -15.37
C GLU A 259 -4.76 -42.36 -16.69
N GLY A 260 -3.96 -42.88 -17.64
CA GLY A 260 -4.46 -43.39 -18.94
C GLY A 260 -4.92 -42.29 -19.91
N ARG A 261 -4.47 -41.03 -19.68
CA ARG A 261 -4.79 -39.87 -20.55
C ARG A 261 -3.66 -39.61 -21.53
N ASP A 262 -4.03 -39.09 -22.71
CA ASP A 262 -3.06 -38.64 -23.70
C ASP A 262 -2.52 -37.26 -23.36
N PRO A 263 -1.19 -37.04 -23.23
CA PRO A 263 -0.59 -35.76 -22.89
C PRO A 263 -0.97 -34.61 -23.82
N TYR A 264 -1.19 -34.87 -25.10
CA TYR A 264 -1.56 -33.84 -26.07
C TYR A 264 -3.03 -33.45 -25.96
N GLU A 265 -3.91 -34.39 -25.67
CA GLU A 265 -5.33 -34.10 -25.39
C GLU A 265 -5.48 -33.28 -24.10
N ASP A 266 -4.69 -33.59 -23.06
CA ASP A 266 -4.64 -32.83 -21.83
C ASP A 266 -4.20 -31.38 -22.09
N TYR A 267 -3.18 -31.16 -22.91
CA TYR A 267 -2.72 -29.84 -23.33
C TYR A 267 -3.81 -29.05 -24.03
N LEU A 268 -4.49 -29.65 -25.00
CA LEU A 268 -5.57 -29.00 -25.75
C LEU A 268 -6.76 -28.64 -24.86
N ALA A 269 -7.14 -29.54 -23.94
CA ALA A 269 -8.26 -29.31 -23.02
C ALA A 269 -8.00 -28.09 -22.13
N ILE A 270 -6.79 -27.98 -21.59
CA ILE A 270 -6.42 -26.84 -20.73
C ILE A 270 -6.35 -25.54 -21.53
N ASN A 271 -5.76 -25.57 -22.73
CA ASN A 271 -5.72 -24.35 -23.56
C ASN A 271 -7.11 -23.89 -23.99
N LYS A 272 -8.02 -24.84 -24.27
CA LYS A 272 -9.42 -24.47 -24.52
C LYS A 272 -10.04 -23.78 -23.31
N GLU A 273 -9.81 -24.31 -22.12
CA GLU A 273 -10.33 -23.72 -20.89
C GLU A 273 -9.73 -22.34 -20.60
N LEU A 274 -8.39 -22.17 -20.76
CA LEU A 274 -7.72 -20.87 -20.69
C LEU A 274 -8.28 -19.84 -21.69
N GLY A 275 -8.74 -20.30 -22.86
CA GLY A 275 -9.36 -19.46 -23.88
C GLY A 275 -10.78 -19.02 -23.55
N GLU A 276 -11.51 -19.80 -22.77
CA GLU A 276 -12.88 -19.47 -22.32
C GLU A 276 -12.87 -18.41 -21.19
N TYR A 277 -11.71 -18.16 -20.58
CA TYR A 277 -11.57 -17.12 -19.57
C TYR A 277 -11.50 -15.72 -20.19
N LYS A 278 -12.23 -14.78 -19.60
CA LYS A 278 -12.31 -13.36 -20.04
C LYS A 278 -10.97 -12.61 -20.01
N TYR A 279 -9.92 -13.17 -19.39
CA TYR A 279 -8.70 -12.44 -19.01
C TYR A 279 -7.51 -12.71 -19.96
N ARG A 280 -7.76 -13.11 -21.20
CA ARG A 280 -6.74 -13.24 -22.26
C ARG A 280 -5.51 -14.08 -21.81
N LEU A 281 -5.73 -15.14 -21.03
CA LEU A 281 -4.65 -15.97 -20.48
C LEU A 281 -3.88 -16.73 -21.59
N LEU A 282 -4.52 -17.04 -22.71
CA LEU A 282 -3.87 -17.64 -23.88
C LEU A 282 -2.85 -16.72 -24.57
N GLU A 283 -2.97 -15.41 -24.40
CA GLU A 283 -2.03 -14.44 -24.99
C GLU A 283 -0.73 -14.33 -24.18
N ARG A 284 -0.66 -14.99 -23.01
CA ARG A 284 0.51 -14.99 -22.16
C ARG A 284 1.57 -15.95 -22.70
N PRO A 285 2.86 -15.60 -22.57
CA PRO A 285 3.93 -16.54 -22.86
C PRO A 285 3.74 -17.83 -22.05
N GLN A 286 3.84 -18.96 -22.74
CA GLN A 286 3.67 -20.28 -22.15
C GLN A 286 4.99 -21.06 -22.18
N ILE A 287 5.21 -21.85 -21.12
CA ILE A 287 6.26 -22.88 -21.03
C ILE A 287 5.57 -24.20 -20.72
N ILE A 288 5.99 -25.27 -21.36
CA ILE A 288 5.51 -26.62 -21.07
C ILE A 288 6.54 -27.36 -20.24
N VAL A 289 6.12 -27.88 -19.10
CA VAL A 289 6.89 -28.80 -18.26
C VAL A 289 6.38 -30.20 -18.47
N ALA A 290 7.16 -31.00 -19.17
CA ALA A 290 6.94 -32.43 -19.39
C ALA A 290 7.41 -33.18 -18.14
N ASN A 291 6.50 -33.43 -17.19
CA ASN A 291 6.82 -34.06 -15.91
C ASN A 291 6.66 -35.58 -15.93
N LYS A 292 7.20 -36.26 -14.91
CA LYS A 292 7.23 -37.73 -14.73
C LYS A 292 8.00 -38.45 -15.83
N MET A 293 9.15 -37.87 -16.20
CA MET A 293 10.04 -38.50 -17.20
C MET A 293 10.70 -39.80 -16.74
N ASP A 294 10.51 -40.17 -15.48
CA ASP A 294 10.92 -41.46 -14.90
C ASP A 294 10.00 -42.64 -15.27
N GLU A 295 8.84 -42.37 -15.82
CA GLU A 295 7.89 -43.40 -16.25
C GLU A 295 8.33 -44.04 -17.60
N PRO A 296 8.09 -45.36 -17.80
CA PRO A 296 8.60 -46.11 -18.97
C PRO A 296 8.15 -45.58 -20.34
N GLU A 297 6.94 -45.02 -20.43
CA GLU A 297 6.35 -44.54 -21.70
C GLU A 297 6.62 -43.05 -21.94
N ALA A 298 7.23 -42.35 -20.97
CA ALA A 298 7.37 -40.88 -20.98
C ALA A 298 8.21 -40.37 -22.17
N GLU A 299 9.29 -41.05 -22.53
CA GLU A 299 10.13 -40.65 -23.67
C GLU A 299 9.42 -40.77 -25.02
N GLU A 300 8.63 -41.81 -25.23
CA GLU A 300 7.85 -42.02 -26.45
C GLU A 300 6.72 -40.99 -26.55
N ASN A 301 6.01 -40.77 -25.43
CA ASN A 301 4.97 -39.78 -25.34
C ASN A 301 5.52 -38.35 -25.57
N LEU A 302 6.70 -38.03 -25.05
CA LEU A 302 7.35 -36.72 -25.25
C LEU A 302 7.68 -36.51 -26.75
N LYS A 303 8.18 -37.52 -27.46
CA LYS A 303 8.48 -37.42 -28.91
C LYS A 303 7.20 -37.15 -29.69
N ARG A 304 6.15 -37.94 -29.44
CA ARG A 304 4.85 -37.80 -30.10
C ARG A 304 4.22 -36.42 -29.78
N PHE A 305 4.32 -35.99 -28.54
CA PHE A 305 3.84 -34.68 -28.10
C PHE A 305 4.53 -33.51 -28.82
N LYS A 306 5.86 -33.54 -28.94
CA LYS A 306 6.63 -32.54 -29.67
C LYS A 306 6.31 -32.49 -31.15
N GLU A 307 6.10 -33.64 -31.78
CA GLU A 307 5.70 -33.72 -33.19
C GLU A 307 4.33 -33.07 -33.44
N GLN A 308 3.40 -33.23 -32.51
CA GLN A 308 2.05 -32.65 -32.60
C GLN A 308 1.99 -31.17 -32.23
N LEU A 309 2.84 -30.72 -31.29
CA LEU A 309 2.86 -29.34 -30.79
C LEU A 309 3.49 -28.37 -31.80
N GLY A 310 4.50 -28.79 -32.56
CA GLY A 310 5.35 -27.92 -33.37
C GLY A 310 6.48 -27.27 -32.57
N GLU A 311 7.15 -26.26 -33.16
CA GLU A 311 8.35 -25.64 -32.57
C GLU A 311 8.09 -24.36 -31.76
N ASP A 312 6.84 -23.90 -31.67
CA ASP A 312 6.53 -22.53 -31.16
C ASP A 312 6.62 -22.40 -29.65
N ILE A 313 6.48 -23.47 -28.87
CA ILE A 313 6.44 -23.41 -27.41
C ILE A 313 7.56 -24.28 -26.82
N PRO A 314 8.39 -23.74 -25.90
CA PRO A 314 9.48 -24.51 -25.31
C PRO A 314 8.94 -25.59 -24.36
N VAL A 315 9.44 -26.83 -24.56
CA VAL A 315 9.08 -28.02 -23.76
C VAL A 315 10.30 -28.48 -22.98
N PHE A 316 10.18 -28.51 -21.65
CA PHE A 316 11.24 -28.93 -20.74
C PHE A 316 10.90 -30.28 -20.09
N PRO A 317 11.69 -31.34 -20.34
CA PRO A 317 11.55 -32.62 -19.65
C PRO A 317 12.03 -32.45 -18.19
N VAL A 318 11.22 -32.92 -17.23
CA VAL A 318 11.47 -32.76 -15.81
C VAL A 318 11.06 -34.01 -15.04
N ILE A 319 11.83 -34.34 -14.02
CA ILE A 319 11.42 -35.23 -12.94
C ILE A 319 11.34 -34.40 -11.66
N ALA A 320 10.15 -33.85 -11.39
CA ALA A 320 9.98 -32.91 -10.28
C ALA A 320 10.38 -33.51 -8.92
N LEU A 321 10.14 -34.81 -8.72
CA LEU A 321 10.42 -35.49 -7.45
C LEU A 321 11.90 -35.49 -7.07
N ILE A 322 12.80 -35.61 -8.02
CA ILE A 322 14.26 -35.65 -7.83
C ILE A 322 14.96 -34.35 -8.29
N GLN A 323 14.19 -33.36 -8.66
CA GLN A 323 14.66 -32.02 -9.11
C GLN A 323 15.47 -32.03 -10.41
N GLU A 324 15.36 -33.09 -11.21
CA GLU A 324 16.04 -33.17 -12.49
C GLU A 324 15.34 -32.32 -13.55
N GLY A 325 16.10 -31.50 -14.28
CA GLY A 325 15.58 -30.60 -15.31
C GLY A 325 14.94 -29.30 -14.77
N VAL A 326 14.70 -29.16 -13.46
CA VAL A 326 13.97 -28.04 -12.86
C VAL A 326 14.71 -26.70 -13.02
N ASP A 327 16.05 -26.69 -12.90
CA ASP A 327 16.85 -25.48 -13.06
C ASP A 327 16.65 -24.79 -14.42
N MET A 328 16.56 -25.59 -15.49
CA MET A 328 16.35 -25.08 -16.85
C MET A 328 14.99 -24.39 -16.99
N VAL A 329 13.97 -24.94 -16.32
CA VAL A 329 12.63 -24.34 -16.27
C VAL A 329 12.69 -22.98 -15.54
N LEU A 330 13.38 -22.92 -14.40
CA LEU A 330 13.51 -21.66 -13.62
C LEU A 330 14.24 -20.57 -14.41
N TYR A 331 15.30 -20.91 -15.16
CA TYR A 331 15.97 -19.97 -16.05
C TYR A 331 15.06 -19.48 -17.17
N ALA A 332 14.34 -20.40 -17.83
CA ALA A 332 13.43 -20.04 -18.91
C ALA A 332 12.28 -19.15 -18.44
N ILE A 333 11.73 -19.42 -17.25
CA ILE A 333 10.72 -18.57 -16.63
C ILE A 333 11.29 -17.17 -16.35
N ALA A 334 12.47 -17.08 -15.72
CA ALA A 334 13.10 -15.80 -15.39
C ALA A 334 13.38 -14.97 -16.66
N ASP A 335 13.87 -15.60 -17.73
CA ASP A 335 14.12 -14.93 -19.01
C ASP A 335 12.83 -14.44 -19.68
N LEU A 336 11.74 -15.18 -19.57
CA LEU A 336 10.43 -14.74 -20.06
C LEU A 336 9.87 -13.58 -19.23
N LEU A 337 10.02 -13.64 -17.91
CA LEU A 337 9.59 -12.54 -17.03
C LEU A 337 10.35 -11.25 -17.32
N ASP A 338 11.65 -11.32 -17.61
CA ASP A 338 12.43 -10.13 -17.96
C ASP A 338 11.97 -9.47 -19.28
N ARG A 339 11.45 -10.27 -20.21
CA ARG A 339 10.96 -9.78 -21.53
C ARG A 339 9.48 -9.42 -21.53
N THR A 340 8.71 -9.93 -20.57
CA THR A 340 7.25 -9.75 -20.54
C THR A 340 6.91 -8.63 -19.56
N PRO A 341 6.36 -7.48 -20.01
CA PRO A 341 5.92 -6.42 -19.12
C PRO A 341 4.78 -6.90 -18.22
N SER A 342 4.59 -6.22 -17.08
CA SER A 342 3.41 -6.44 -16.26
C SER A 342 2.16 -6.08 -17.08
N PHE A 343 1.16 -6.98 -17.12
CA PHE A 343 -0.10 -6.66 -17.75
C PHE A 343 -0.92 -5.76 -16.82
N ALA A 344 -1.28 -4.57 -17.28
CA ALA A 344 -2.25 -3.73 -16.59
C ALA A 344 -3.63 -4.41 -16.65
N SER A 345 -4.35 -4.47 -15.54
CA SER A 345 -5.73 -4.94 -15.52
C SER A 345 -6.58 -4.01 -16.39
N GLN A 346 -7.49 -4.57 -17.20
CA GLN A 346 -8.33 -3.78 -18.12
C GLN A 346 -9.28 -2.79 -17.42
N ASP A 347 -9.45 -2.91 -16.11
CA ASP A 347 -10.22 -1.94 -15.30
C ASP A 347 -9.42 -0.66 -14.98
N GLU A 348 -8.13 -0.55 -15.39
CA GLU A 348 -7.24 0.59 -15.10
C GLU A 348 -7.07 1.58 -16.26
N GLU A 349 -7.81 1.45 -17.37
CA GLU A 349 -7.76 2.45 -18.47
C GLU A 349 -8.43 3.79 -18.16
N VAL A 350 -9.03 3.97 -17.00
CA VAL A 350 -9.57 5.26 -16.58
C VAL A 350 -8.88 5.69 -15.29
N GLU A 351 -8.02 6.67 -15.45
CA GLU A 351 -7.33 7.46 -14.42
C GLU A 351 -5.84 7.17 -14.23
N ASN A 352 -5.07 7.60 -15.22
CA ASN A 352 -3.69 8.03 -15.00
C ASN A 352 -3.64 9.05 -13.86
N THR A 353 -2.83 8.74 -12.85
CA THR A 353 -2.53 9.59 -11.70
C THR A 353 -3.70 9.85 -10.75
N VAL A 354 -4.28 8.82 -10.19
CA VAL A 354 -4.96 9.01 -8.92
C VAL A 354 -3.86 9.15 -7.83
N LEU A 355 -3.44 10.38 -7.60
CA LEU A 355 -2.97 10.75 -6.28
C LEU A 355 -4.16 10.44 -5.36
N TYR A 356 -4.15 9.30 -4.70
CA TYR A 356 -5.06 9.07 -3.58
C TYR A 356 -4.69 10.05 -2.47
N THR A 357 -5.10 11.28 -2.68
CA THR A 357 -5.18 12.23 -1.61
C THR A 357 -6.46 11.86 -0.89
N TYR A 358 -6.34 11.04 0.15
CA TYR A 358 -7.45 10.85 1.06
C TYR A 358 -7.86 12.25 1.53
N GLN A 359 -8.96 12.75 1.02
CA GLN A 359 -9.67 13.85 1.64
C GLN A 359 -10.60 13.19 2.64
N LYS A 360 -10.21 13.26 3.92
CA LYS A 360 -11.16 12.98 4.98
C LYS A 360 -12.42 13.77 4.67
N PRO A 361 -13.62 13.16 4.59
CA PRO A 361 -14.84 13.93 4.39
C PRO A 361 -14.79 15.10 5.37
N ASP A 362 -15.08 16.31 4.88
CA ASP A 362 -15.28 17.46 5.78
C ASP A 362 -16.45 17.11 6.69
N GLU A 363 -16.17 16.36 7.74
CA GLU A 363 -17.07 16.24 8.87
C GLU A 363 -17.14 17.65 9.47
N ILE A 364 -18.17 18.37 9.04
CA ILE A 364 -18.67 19.58 9.69
C ILE A 364 -19.17 19.11 11.05
N GLY A 365 -18.24 18.76 11.93
CA GLY A 365 -18.61 18.13 13.16
C GLY A 365 -17.62 18.50 14.26
N PHE A 366 -18.08 19.33 15.14
CA PHE A 366 -17.71 19.26 16.52
C PHE A 366 -18.90 18.67 17.27
N GLU A 367 -18.63 17.88 18.28
CA GLU A 367 -19.64 17.34 19.19
C GLU A 367 -19.53 18.08 20.52
N ILE A 368 -20.69 18.39 21.09
CA ILE A 368 -20.77 19.11 22.38
C ILE A 368 -21.32 18.14 23.41
N HIS A 369 -20.51 17.84 24.42
CA HIS A 369 -20.88 16.93 25.50
C HIS A 369 -21.13 17.73 26.80
N ASN A 370 -22.30 17.53 27.40
CA ASN A 370 -22.59 18.09 28.70
C ASN A 370 -22.04 17.18 29.82
N MET A 371 -21.04 17.68 30.55
CA MET A 371 -20.40 16.93 31.64
C MET A 371 -21.09 17.15 33.00
N GLY A 372 -22.14 17.99 33.04
CA GLY A 372 -22.81 18.38 34.26
C GLY A 372 -22.13 19.54 35.00
N ASN A 373 -22.82 20.13 35.99
CA ASN A 373 -22.30 21.23 36.85
C ASN A 373 -21.78 22.46 36.07
N GLY A 374 -22.37 22.79 34.92
CA GLY A 374 -21.91 23.92 34.11
C GLY A 374 -20.59 23.66 33.37
N GLN A 375 -20.20 22.38 33.21
CA GLN A 375 -19.02 21.99 32.46
C GLN A 375 -19.43 21.36 31.15
N TRP A 376 -18.79 21.79 30.06
CA TRP A 376 -19.04 21.31 28.71
C TRP A 376 -17.73 20.91 28.06
N HIS A 377 -17.73 19.84 27.29
CA HIS A 377 -16.59 19.39 26.54
C HIS A 377 -16.90 19.37 25.04
N VAL A 378 -16.05 20.01 24.25
CA VAL A 378 -16.20 20.06 22.79
C VAL A 378 -15.08 19.24 22.16
N THR A 379 -15.46 18.28 21.33
CA THR A 379 -14.56 17.45 20.55
C THR A 379 -14.76 17.71 19.07
N GLY A 380 -13.71 17.55 18.28
CA GLY A 380 -13.76 17.67 16.82
C GLY A 380 -12.45 18.16 16.25
N GLU A 381 -11.95 17.46 15.26
CA GLU A 381 -10.62 17.70 14.67
C GLU A 381 -10.41 19.16 14.24
N ARG A 382 -11.42 19.77 13.64
CA ARG A 382 -11.34 21.17 13.18
C ARG A 382 -11.22 22.17 14.32
N VAL A 383 -11.97 21.93 15.40
CA VAL A 383 -11.95 22.82 16.58
C VAL A 383 -10.64 22.64 17.33
N GLU A 384 -10.23 21.41 17.57
CA GLU A 384 -8.96 21.08 18.22
C GLU A 384 -7.76 21.67 17.46
N LYS A 385 -7.77 21.56 16.14
CA LYS A 385 -6.73 22.14 15.26
C LYS A 385 -6.66 23.66 15.39
N ILE A 386 -7.81 24.34 15.47
CA ILE A 386 -7.84 25.80 15.68
C ILE A 386 -7.25 26.16 17.04
N VAL A 387 -7.56 25.38 18.10
CA VAL A 387 -7.00 25.60 19.45
C VAL A 387 -5.48 25.40 19.44
N GLN A 388 -4.98 24.30 18.85
CA GLN A 388 -3.55 24.00 18.80
C GLN A 388 -2.74 25.05 18.02
N MET A 389 -3.35 25.69 17.02
CA MET A 389 -2.72 26.75 16.24
C MET A 389 -2.88 28.13 16.86
N ALA A 390 -3.71 28.32 17.89
CA ALA A 390 -4.00 29.59 18.47
C ALA A 390 -2.89 30.06 19.44
N SER A 391 -2.42 31.29 19.27
CA SER A 391 -1.56 31.94 20.24
C SER A 391 -2.44 32.71 21.25
N LEU A 392 -2.74 32.08 22.38
CA LEU A 392 -3.63 32.63 23.41
C LEU A 392 -2.91 33.55 24.42
N GLY A 393 -1.61 33.80 24.27
CA GLY A 393 -0.81 34.63 25.16
C GLY A 393 -0.96 36.15 24.95
N SER A 394 -1.81 36.60 24.02
CA SER A 394 -2.02 38.04 23.76
C SER A 394 -3.51 38.34 23.55
N ASP A 395 -3.94 39.58 23.90
CA ASP A 395 -5.32 40.04 23.70
C ASP A 395 -5.77 39.93 22.23
N ASP A 396 -4.89 40.21 21.28
CA ASP A 396 -5.15 40.08 19.86
C ASP A 396 -5.36 38.61 19.48
N GLY A 397 -4.60 37.68 20.08
CA GLY A 397 -4.72 36.24 19.90
C GLY A 397 -6.06 35.72 20.38
N ILE A 398 -6.48 36.11 21.58
CA ILE A 398 -7.77 35.71 22.17
C ILE A 398 -8.95 36.23 21.32
N LYS A 399 -8.92 37.50 20.89
CA LYS A 399 -9.95 38.07 20.02
C LYS A 399 -10.07 37.30 18.70
N ARG A 400 -8.93 36.97 18.09
CA ARG A 400 -8.91 36.23 16.83
C ARG A 400 -9.38 34.77 16.98
N PHE A 401 -9.01 34.12 18.08
CA PHE A 401 -9.50 32.81 18.43
C PHE A 401 -11.03 32.82 18.54
N ALA A 402 -11.59 33.74 19.31
CA ALA A 402 -13.04 33.90 19.44
C ALA A 402 -13.74 34.15 18.10
N GLN A 403 -13.13 34.98 17.21
CA GLN A 403 -13.67 35.21 15.88
C GLN A 403 -13.67 33.92 15.03
N LYS A 404 -12.60 33.11 15.09
CA LYS A 404 -12.55 31.82 14.37
C LYS A 404 -13.62 30.84 14.89
N MET A 405 -13.81 30.76 16.22
CA MET A 405 -14.84 29.92 16.83
C MET A 405 -16.25 30.31 16.41
N ARG A 406 -16.54 31.63 16.36
CA ARG A 406 -17.82 32.12 15.81
C ARG A 406 -18.00 31.76 14.34
N HIS A 407 -16.93 31.89 13.54
CA HIS A 407 -17.01 31.61 12.10
C HIS A 407 -17.32 30.16 11.79
N ILE A 408 -16.88 29.19 12.61
CA ILE A 408 -17.23 27.80 12.49
C ILE A 408 -18.58 27.42 13.09
N GLY A 409 -19.31 28.42 13.68
CA GLY A 409 -20.64 28.21 14.26
C GLY A 409 -20.64 27.63 15.68
N LEU A 410 -19.49 27.51 16.34
CA LEU A 410 -19.40 26.90 17.67
C LEU A 410 -20.18 27.72 18.72
N ASP A 411 -20.14 29.04 18.67
CA ASP A 411 -20.89 29.92 19.61
C ASP A 411 -22.41 29.67 19.54
N ASP A 412 -22.94 29.52 18.32
CA ASP A 412 -24.35 29.28 18.09
C ASP A 412 -24.77 27.85 18.52
N ALA A 413 -23.93 26.88 18.24
CA ALA A 413 -24.16 25.48 18.65
C ALA A 413 -24.12 25.33 20.18
N LEU A 414 -23.20 25.99 20.87
CA LEU A 414 -23.13 26.03 22.35
C LEU A 414 -24.39 26.64 22.96
N ARG A 415 -24.92 27.72 22.38
CA ARG A 415 -26.20 28.34 22.82
C ARG A 415 -27.38 27.39 22.63
N VAL A 416 -27.45 26.71 21.48
CA VAL A 416 -28.50 25.70 21.22
C VAL A 416 -28.41 24.53 22.19
N ALA A 417 -27.18 24.09 22.54
CA ALA A 417 -26.93 23.06 23.55
C ALA A 417 -27.32 23.46 24.98
N GLY A 418 -27.55 24.76 25.25
CA GLY A 418 -27.98 25.28 26.55
C GLY A 418 -26.87 25.79 27.44
N VAL A 419 -25.70 26.09 26.91
CA VAL A 419 -24.58 26.70 27.65
C VAL A 419 -24.97 28.10 28.10
N GLN A 420 -24.72 28.41 29.37
CA GLN A 420 -25.04 29.70 29.99
C GLN A 420 -23.78 30.52 30.29
N ALA A 421 -23.99 31.82 30.50
CA ALA A 421 -22.90 32.68 30.89
C ALA A 421 -22.34 32.27 32.26
N GLY A 422 -21.07 31.97 32.32
CA GLY A 422 -20.40 31.45 33.52
C GLY A 422 -20.05 29.96 33.45
N ASP A 423 -20.60 29.21 32.50
CA ASP A 423 -20.24 27.83 32.26
C ASP A 423 -18.81 27.73 31.71
N THR A 424 -18.17 26.61 32.00
CA THR A 424 -16.81 26.30 31.52
C THR A 424 -16.89 25.40 30.32
N VAL A 425 -16.28 25.81 29.20
CA VAL A 425 -16.16 24.98 27.97
C VAL A 425 -14.72 24.55 27.81
N SER A 426 -14.45 23.24 27.82
CA SER A 426 -13.15 22.66 27.56
C SER A 426 -13.08 22.16 26.12
N ILE A 427 -11.92 22.39 25.48
CA ILE A 427 -11.58 21.90 24.14
C ILE A 427 -10.16 21.31 24.24
N LEU A 428 -9.93 20.03 24.02
CA LEU A 428 -8.70 19.29 24.33
C LEU A 428 -8.59 18.88 25.79
#